data_3ddf774780d8a3dc13ac072006fb7deb
#
_entry.id   3ddf774780d8a3dc13ac072006fb7deb
#
_cell.length_a   1.000
_cell.length_b   1.000
_cell.length_c   1.000
_cell.angle_alpha   90.00
_cell.angle_beta   90.00
_cell.angle_gamma   90.00
#
_symmetry.space_group_name_H-M   'P 1'
#
loop_
_entity.id
_entity.type
_entity.pdbx_description
1 polymer ?
#
loop_
_entity_poly.entity_id
_entity_poly.type
_entity_poly.pdbx_seq_one_letter_code
_entity_poly.pdbx_strand_id
1 'polypeptide(L)'
;GYLVAKLDPLNTSPATYPTLMLDFHDLNPGDLSHLPPDLVKLRGDHQAENASQAIESLRSIYCGAIGYDYGHVRNPEERNWLQEVAESGRFRSPKQRMDSTRLLDRLSQVEAFEVFLNRIYPAKTRFSIEGLDMLVPMLDELISEAARENVGTVLIGMAHRGRLNVLAHILQKPYEQILAEFKDPKDRSRTWD
;
A
#
# COMPACT_ATOMS: atom_id res chain seq x y z
N GLY A 1 5.64 4.66 14.70
CA GLY A 1 5.70 3.30 14.10
C GLY A 1 6.26 3.35 12.71
N TYR A 2 5.65 4.05 11.77
CA TYR A 2 6.07 4.05 10.35
C TYR A 2 7.52 4.46 10.12
N LEU A 3 8.11 5.29 10.97
CA LEU A 3 9.53 5.71 10.90
C LEU A 3 10.53 4.56 11.10
N VAL A 4 10.09 3.44 11.68
CA VAL A 4 10.90 2.24 11.89
C VAL A 4 10.27 1.00 11.26
N ALA A 5 9.20 1.18 10.47
CA ALA A 5 8.61 0.11 9.70
C ALA A 5 9.58 -0.35 8.61
N LYS A 6 9.60 -1.67 8.36
CA LYS A 6 10.49 -2.31 7.38
C LYS A 6 9.90 -2.15 5.97
N LEU A 7 9.86 -0.91 5.49
CA LEU A 7 9.27 -0.56 4.19
C LEU A 7 10.28 -0.65 3.05
N ASP A 8 11.56 -0.58 3.38
CA ASP A 8 12.64 -0.58 2.40
C ASP A 8 13.19 -2.01 2.21
N PRO A 9 13.02 -2.59 1.00
CA PRO A 9 13.55 -3.92 0.71
C PRO A 9 15.08 -3.98 0.72
N LEU A 10 15.76 -2.84 0.56
CA LEU A 10 17.22 -2.75 0.62
C LEU A 10 17.74 -2.54 2.06
N ASN A 11 16.83 -2.39 3.02
CA ASN A 11 17.12 -2.23 4.45
C ASN A 11 18.10 -1.06 4.75
N THR A 12 17.96 0.04 4.01
CA THR A 12 18.80 1.24 4.17
C THR A 12 18.27 2.20 5.24
N SER A 13 17.05 1.99 5.72
CA SER A 13 16.44 2.80 6.78
C SER A 13 17.06 2.49 8.13
N PRO A 14 17.18 3.49 9.02
CA PRO A 14 17.69 3.26 10.38
C PRO A 14 16.81 2.28 11.13
N ALA A 15 17.41 1.24 11.71
CA ALA A 15 16.72 0.18 12.42
C ALA A 15 16.03 0.65 13.72
N THR A 16 16.34 1.85 14.21
CA THR A 16 15.89 2.34 15.51
C THR A 16 15.54 3.83 15.47
N TYR A 17 14.49 4.20 16.18
CA TYR A 17 14.13 5.59 16.46
C TYR A 17 14.16 5.82 17.97
N PRO A 18 14.94 6.78 18.48
CA PRO A 18 15.21 6.91 19.92
C PRO A 18 13.97 6.92 20.81
N THR A 19 12.92 7.65 20.41
CA THR A 19 11.67 7.75 21.19
C THR A 19 10.84 6.46 21.24
N LEU A 20 11.25 5.40 20.52
CA LEU A 20 10.65 4.07 20.60
C LEU A 20 11.49 3.08 21.41
N MET A 21 12.60 3.55 21.96
CA MET A 21 13.48 2.76 22.83
C MET A 21 13.08 2.95 24.28
N LEU A 22 13.09 1.88 25.07
CA LEU A 22 12.73 1.95 26.49
C LEU A 22 13.68 2.86 27.27
N ASP A 23 14.98 2.78 26.99
CA ASP A 23 16.03 3.59 27.64
C ASP A 23 15.79 5.09 27.49
N PHE A 24 15.16 5.54 26.40
CA PHE A 24 14.79 6.94 26.22
C PHE A 24 13.74 7.43 27.24
N HIS A 25 12.98 6.50 27.79
CA HIS A 25 11.93 6.76 28.78
C HIS A 25 12.32 6.32 30.18
N ASP A 26 13.61 6.04 30.42
CA ASP A 26 14.12 5.52 31.70
C ASP A 26 13.40 4.24 32.17
N LEU A 27 13.00 3.40 31.23
CA LEU A 27 12.31 2.12 31.45
C LEU A 27 13.20 0.95 31.06
N ASN A 28 13.05 -0.16 31.75
CA ASN A 28 13.68 -1.44 31.39
C ASN A 28 12.59 -2.51 31.10
N PRO A 29 12.93 -3.60 30.42
CA PRO A 29 11.97 -4.67 30.11
C PRO A 29 11.33 -5.30 31.35
N GLY A 30 12.04 -5.34 32.46
CA GLY A 30 11.56 -5.88 33.73
C GLY A 30 10.42 -5.04 34.32
N ASP A 31 10.49 -3.71 34.19
CA ASP A 31 9.45 -2.82 34.68
C ASP A 31 8.11 -3.11 33.98
N LEU A 32 8.16 -3.30 32.66
CA LEU A 32 6.96 -3.53 31.85
C LEU A 32 6.33 -4.90 32.07
N SER A 33 7.12 -5.90 32.45
CA SER A 33 6.62 -7.28 32.70
C SER A 33 5.72 -7.38 33.93
N HIS A 34 5.85 -6.45 34.87
CA HIS A 34 5.05 -6.39 36.09
C HIS A 34 3.83 -5.48 35.97
N LEU A 35 3.69 -4.74 34.88
CA LEU A 35 2.57 -3.83 34.67
C LEU A 35 1.44 -4.50 33.90
N PRO A 36 0.18 -4.21 34.23
CA PRO A 36 -0.98 -4.79 33.54
C PRO A 36 -1.04 -4.30 32.08
N PRO A 37 -1.54 -5.14 31.14
CA PRO A 37 -1.61 -4.82 29.72
C PRO A 37 -2.53 -3.63 29.41
N ASP A 38 -3.53 -3.34 30.23
CA ASP A 38 -4.52 -2.28 30.05
C ASP A 38 -3.92 -0.87 30.09
N LEU A 39 -2.71 -0.72 30.64
CA LEU A 39 -1.95 0.53 30.58
C LEU A 39 -1.56 0.88 29.13
N VAL A 40 -1.39 -0.15 28.32
CA VAL A 40 -1.14 0.01 26.88
C VAL A 40 -2.48 -0.09 26.16
N LYS A 41 -2.96 1.03 25.65
CA LYS A 41 -4.26 1.09 24.97
C LYS A 41 -4.19 0.42 23.59
N LEU A 42 -3.98 -0.88 23.58
CA LEU A 42 -4.03 -1.72 22.38
C LEU A 42 -5.49 -2.07 22.07
N ARG A 43 -5.91 -1.85 20.85
CA ARG A 43 -7.29 -2.12 20.41
C ARG A 43 -7.37 -3.47 19.70
N GLY A 44 -8.53 -4.08 19.76
CA GLY A 44 -8.77 -5.42 19.20
C GLY A 44 -8.64 -6.53 20.24
N ASP A 45 -8.87 -7.76 19.81
CA ASP A 45 -8.82 -8.95 20.66
C ASP A 45 -7.38 -9.50 20.75
N HIS A 46 -6.55 -8.81 21.53
CA HIS A 46 -5.16 -9.21 21.78
C HIS A 46 -5.02 -9.82 23.16
N GLN A 47 -4.52 -11.03 23.20
CA GLN A 47 -4.20 -11.69 24.48
C GLN A 47 -2.78 -11.29 24.91
N ALA A 48 -2.69 -10.24 25.72
CA ALA A 48 -1.45 -9.81 26.34
C ALA A 48 -1.56 -10.01 27.86
N GLU A 49 -0.59 -10.63 28.49
CA GLU A 49 -0.56 -10.89 29.93
C GLU A 49 -0.03 -9.68 30.71
N ASN A 50 0.77 -8.85 30.07
CA ASN A 50 1.43 -7.70 30.67
C ASN A 50 1.70 -6.59 29.63
N ALA A 51 2.13 -5.41 30.10
CA ALA A 51 2.42 -4.26 29.25
C ALA A 51 3.54 -4.52 28.22
N SER A 52 4.53 -5.37 28.56
CA SER A 52 5.59 -5.73 27.62
C SER A 52 5.04 -6.45 26.40
N GLN A 53 4.17 -7.44 26.59
CA GLN A 53 3.53 -8.17 25.48
C GLN A 53 2.60 -7.26 24.65
N ALA A 54 1.88 -6.35 25.31
CA ALA A 54 1.03 -5.38 24.61
C ALA A 54 1.86 -4.43 23.73
N ILE A 55 3.01 -3.96 24.22
CA ILE A 55 3.94 -3.13 23.44
C ILE A 55 4.55 -3.91 22.28
N GLU A 56 4.89 -5.18 22.47
CA GLU A 56 5.43 -6.03 21.40
C GLU A 56 4.37 -6.26 20.32
N SER A 57 3.12 -6.43 20.69
CA SER A 57 1.99 -6.50 19.76
C SER A 57 1.88 -5.20 18.93
N LEU A 58 1.96 -4.04 19.57
CA LEU A 58 1.99 -2.75 18.85
C LEU A 58 3.21 -2.63 17.92
N ARG A 59 4.39 -3.10 18.35
CA ARG A 59 5.58 -3.12 17.51
C ARG A 59 5.39 -4.00 16.27
N SER A 60 4.82 -5.19 16.43
CA SER A 60 4.53 -6.08 15.31
C SER A 60 3.58 -5.46 14.29
N ILE A 61 2.64 -4.65 14.76
CA ILE A 61 1.68 -3.94 13.92
C ILE A 61 2.31 -2.77 13.20
N TYR A 62 2.94 -1.84 13.95
CA TYR A 62 3.36 -0.54 13.44
C TYR A 62 4.81 -0.47 12.93
N CYS A 63 5.64 -1.49 13.26
CA CYS A 63 7.04 -1.56 12.85
C CYS A 63 7.29 -2.74 11.90
N GLY A 64 6.23 -3.37 11.39
CA GLY A 64 6.29 -4.44 10.39
C GLY A 64 6.53 -3.93 8.97
N ALA A 65 6.11 -4.71 7.97
CA ALA A 65 6.24 -4.38 6.55
C ALA A 65 5.16 -3.41 6.02
N ILE A 66 4.28 -2.91 6.89
CA ILE A 66 3.22 -1.95 6.55
C ILE A 66 3.44 -0.67 7.34
N GLY A 67 3.58 0.44 6.64
CA GLY A 67 3.63 1.77 7.25
C GLY A 67 2.23 2.37 7.37
N TYR A 68 1.82 2.69 8.59
CA TYR A 68 0.55 3.37 8.85
C TYR A 68 0.80 4.84 9.09
N ASP A 69 0.32 5.69 8.20
CA ASP A 69 0.40 7.15 8.30
C ASP A 69 -0.97 7.78 8.19
N TYR A 70 -1.66 7.89 9.32
CA TYR A 70 -2.96 8.55 9.45
C TYR A 70 -2.94 9.68 10.49
N GLY A 71 -1.77 10.08 10.98
CA GLY A 71 -1.62 11.15 11.96
C GLY A 71 -2.13 12.51 11.49
N HIS A 72 -2.16 12.72 10.16
CA HIS A 72 -2.65 13.93 9.52
C HIS A 72 -4.19 14.01 9.45
N VAL A 73 -4.91 12.91 9.69
CA VAL A 73 -6.38 12.88 9.67
C VAL A 73 -6.92 13.70 10.85
N ARG A 74 -7.64 14.77 10.53
CA ARG A 74 -8.13 15.73 11.53
C ARG A 74 -9.37 15.25 12.27
N ASN A 75 -10.24 14.50 11.58
CA ASN A 75 -11.44 13.94 12.19
C ASN A 75 -11.06 12.86 13.22
N PRO A 76 -11.39 13.02 14.51
CA PRO A 76 -11.03 12.05 15.54
C PRO A 76 -11.72 10.69 15.35
N GLU A 77 -12.93 10.65 14.83
CA GLU A 77 -13.70 9.41 14.61
C GLU A 77 -13.05 8.59 13.51
N GLU A 78 -12.71 9.21 12.37
CA GLU A 78 -11.99 8.56 11.28
C GLU A 78 -10.62 8.03 11.73
N ARG A 79 -9.86 8.86 12.46
CA ARG A 79 -8.56 8.45 12.98
C ARG A 79 -8.68 7.29 13.97
N ASN A 80 -9.66 7.32 14.85
CA ASN A 80 -9.92 6.23 15.79
C ASN A 80 -10.32 4.94 15.07
N TRP A 81 -11.15 5.05 14.03
CA TRP A 81 -11.53 3.90 13.21
C TRP A 81 -10.31 3.30 12.49
N LEU A 82 -9.47 4.13 11.86
CA LEU A 82 -8.23 3.68 11.20
C LEU A 82 -7.27 2.98 12.18
N GLN A 83 -7.16 3.51 13.40
CA GLN A 83 -6.36 2.91 14.45
C GLN A 83 -6.92 1.55 14.87
N GLU A 84 -8.23 1.45 15.08
CA GLU A 84 -8.90 0.20 15.42
C GLU A 84 -8.71 -0.85 14.30
N VAL A 85 -8.88 -0.46 13.05
CA VAL A 85 -8.66 -1.33 11.89
C VAL A 85 -7.22 -1.84 11.82
N ALA A 86 -6.24 -0.95 12.03
CA ALA A 86 -4.83 -1.32 12.02
C ALA A 86 -4.49 -2.30 13.16
N GLU A 87 -4.97 -2.02 14.36
CA GLU A 87 -4.65 -2.79 15.58
C GLU A 87 -5.42 -4.11 15.65
N SER A 88 -6.71 -4.13 15.31
CA SER A 88 -7.50 -5.37 15.31
C SER A 88 -7.10 -6.37 14.20
N GLY A 89 -6.36 -5.91 13.20
CA GLY A 89 -6.00 -6.76 12.05
C GLY A 89 -7.21 -7.20 11.21
N ARG A 90 -8.35 -6.53 11.34
CA ARG A 90 -9.63 -6.87 10.70
C ARG A 90 -9.53 -7.16 9.20
N PHE A 91 -8.66 -6.45 8.50
CA PHE A 91 -8.44 -6.60 7.06
C PHE A 91 -7.10 -7.28 6.70
N ARG A 92 -6.35 -7.77 7.69
CA ARG A 92 -5.07 -8.46 7.44
C ARG A 92 -5.22 -9.93 7.07
N SER A 93 -6.28 -10.56 7.52
CA SER A 93 -6.53 -11.96 7.18
C SER A 93 -7.28 -12.01 5.87
N PRO A 94 -6.67 -12.50 4.78
CA PRO A 94 -7.42 -12.74 3.57
C PRO A 94 -8.44 -13.83 3.88
N LYS A 95 -9.72 -13.45 3.96
CA LYS A 95 -10.82 -14.43 4.03
C LYS A 95 -10.83 -15.32 2.79
N GLN A 96 -10.20 -14.87 1.71
CA GLN A 96 -9.91 -15.63 0.50
C GLN A 96 -8.42 -15.52 0.20
N ARG A 97 -7.78 -16.65 -0.02
CA ARG A 97 -6.42 -16.64 -0.58
C ARG A 97 -6.50 -15.99 -1.96
N MET A 98 -5.65 -15.00 -2.20
CA MET A 98 -5.46 -14.45 -3.54
C MET A 98 -5.10 -15.59 -4.48
N ASP A 99 -5.76 -15.66 -5.63
CA ASP A 99 -5.39 -16.60 -6.68
C ASP A 99 -4.02 -16.22 -7.24
N SER A 100 -3.01 -16.95 -6.81
CA SER A 100 -1.62 -16.71 -7.20
C SER A 100 -1.40 -16.81 -8.71
N THR A 101 -2.17 -17.66 -9.39
CA THR A 101 -2.10 -17.82 -10.85
C THR A 101 -2.64 -16.58 -11.55
N ARG A 102 -3.78 -16.08 -11.11
CA ARG A 102 -4.37 -14.82 -11.61
C ARG A 102 -3.45 -13.64 -11.36
N LEU A 103 -2.84 -13.57 -10.16
CA LEU A 103 -1.89 -12.52 -9.83
C LEU A 103 -0.67 -12.57 -10.76
N LEU A 104 -0.08 -13.75 -10.95
CA LEU A 104 1.07 -13.94 -11.84
C LEU A 104 0.73 -13.55 -13.28
N ASP A 105 -0.44 -14.00 -13.79
CA ASP A 105 -0.89 -13.62 -15.13
C ASP A 105 -0.99 -12.10 -15.27
N ARG A 106 -1.58 -11.43 -14.27
CA ARG A 106 -1.75 -9.99 -14.28
C ARG A 106 -0.41 -9.24 -14.24
N LEU A 107 0.52 -9.66 -13.41
CA LEU A 107 1.88 -9.11 -13.37
C LEU A 107 2.64 -9.36 -14.66
N SER A 108 2.46 -10.53 -15.27
CA SER A 108 3.06 -10.86 -16.57
C SER A 108 2.54 -9.97 -17.71
N GLN A 109 1.27 -9.61 -17.69
CA GLN A 109 0.67 -8.66 -18.66
C GLN A 109 1.31 -7.26 -18.50
N VAL A 110 1.45 -6.79 -17.27
CA VAL A 110 2.10 -5.50 -16.95
C VAL A 110 3.54 -5.49 -17.45
N GLU A 111 4.31 -6.51 -17.11
CA GLU A 111 5.71 -6.65 -17.51
C GLU A 111 5.85 -6.75 -19.03
N ALA A 112 5.04 -7.56 -19.69
CA ALA A 112 5.08 -7.71 -21.14
C ALA A 112 4.83 -6.37 -21.86
N PHE A 113 3.91 -5.56 -21.36
CA PHE A 113 3.62 -4.24 -21.91
C PHE A 113 4.79 -3.26 -21.70
N GLU A 114 5.40 -3.24 -20.51
CA GLU A 114 6.60 -2.41 -20.24
C GLU A 114 7.77 -2.80 -21.13
N VAL A 115 8.07 -4.09 -21.22
CA VAL A 115 9.15 -4.61 -22.08
C VAL A 115 8.90 -4.26 -23.55
N PHE A 116 7.67 -4.42 -24.03
CA PHE A 116 7.29 -4.06 -25.40
C PHE A 116 7.52 -2.56 -25.65
N LEU A 117 7.02 -1.67 -24.78
CA LEU A 117 7.20 -0.23 -24.94
C LEU A 117 8.69 0.17 -24.90
N ASN A 118 9.46 -0.45 -24.02
CA ASN A 118 10.90 -0.21 -23.93
C ASN A 118 11.63 -0.58 -25.21
N ARG A 119 11.28 -1.73 -25.77
CA ARG A 119 11.92 -2.26 -26.97
C ARG A 119 11.58 -1.47 -28.24
N ILE A 120 10.33 -1.04 -28.36
CA ILE A 120 9.86 -0.38 -29.61
C ILE A 120 10.04 1.14 -29.55
N TYR A 121 9.97 1.74 -28.35
CA TYR A 121 10.07 3.19 -28.18
C TYR A 121 11.15 3.59 -27.15
N PRO A 122 12.42 3.19 -27.32
CA PRO A 122 13.45 3.38 -26.30
C PRO A 122 13.75 4.85 -25.99
N ALA A 123 13.52 5.76 -26.94
CA ALA A 123 13.77 7.20 -26.80
C ALA A 123 12.55 8.01 -26.36
N LYS A 124 11.41 7.36 -26.11
CA LYS A 124 10.19 8.03 -25.70
C LYS A 124 9.95 7.91 -24.19
N THR A 125 9.35 8.94 -23.60
CA THR A 125 8.93 8.88 -22.19
C THR A 125 7.78 7.88 -22.05
N ARG A 126 8.00 6.81 -21.28
CA ARG A 126 7.08 5.67 -21.14
C ARG A 126 6.28 5.69 -19.85
N PHE A 127 6.66 6.58 -18.91
CA PHE A 127 6.05 6.60 -17.58
C PHE A 127 6.04 5.22 -16.89
N SER A 128 7.20 4.53 -16.95
CA SER A 128 7.36 3.16 -16.47
C SER A 128 6.78 2.94 -15.08
N ILE A 129 6.19 1.75 -14.89
CA ILE A 129 5.63 1.30 -13.62
C ILE A 129 6.68 0.58 -12.74
N GLU A 130 7.87 0.30 -13.27
CA GLU A 130 8.91 -0.47 -12.57
C GLU A 130 9.09 -0.04 -11.10
N GLY A 131 9.07 -1.01 -10.20
CA GLY A 131 9.08 -0.80 -8.75
C GLY A 131 7.70 -0.50 -8.14
N LEU A 132 6.65 -0.39 -8.96
CA LEU A 132 5.26 -0.22 -8.54
C LEU A 132 4.35 -1.23 -9.26
N ASP A 133 4.84 -2.39 -9.59
CA ASP A 133 4.19 -3.40 -10.45
C ASP A 133 2.87 -3.89 -9.86
N MET A 134 2.77 -3.94 -8.53
CA MET A 134 1.55 -4.29 -7.82
C MET A 134 0.42 -3.25 -7.93
N LEU A 135 0.67 -2.06 -8.49
CA LEU A 135 -0.36 -1.02 -8.62
C LEU A 135 -1.57 -1.53 -9.41
N VAL A 136 -1.33 -2.24 -10.51
CA VAL A 136 -2.42 -2.76 -11.35
C VAL A 136 -3.27 -3.82 -10.61
N PRO A 137 -2.70 -4.88 -10.02
CA PRO A 137 -3.47 -5.82 -9.20
C PRO A 137 -4.20 -5.17 -8.02
N MET A 138 -3.59 -4.17 -7.36
CA MET A 138 -4.22 -3.46 -6.25
C MET A 138 -5.42 -2.64 -6.71
N LEU A 139 -5.34 -1.97 -7.86
CA LEU A 139 -6.47 -1.23 -8.42
C LEU A 139 -7.58 -2.17 -8.90
N ASP A 140 -7.25 -3.32 -9.49
CA ASP A 140 -8.23 -4.35 -9.84
C ASP A 140 -9.06 -4.78 -8.63
N GLU A 141 -8.39 -5.06 -7.50
CA GLU A 141 -9.07 -5.47 -6.26
C GLU A 141 -9.88 -4.34 -5.65
N LEU A 142 -9.30 -3.12 -5.58
CA LEU A 142 -9.98 -1.94 -5.06
C LEU A 142 -11.28 -1.66 -5.82
N ILE A 143 -11.23 -1.68 -7.16
CA ILE A 143 -12.41 -1.42 -8.00
C ILE A 143 -13.43 -2.55 -7.84
N SER A 144 -12.96 -3.80 -7.74
CA SER A 144 -13.83 -4.95 -7.51
C SER A 144 -14.57 -4.87 -6.17
N GLU A 145 -13.87 -4.49 -5.10
CA GLU A 145 -14.49 -4.28 -3.79
C GLU A 145 -15.43 -3.08 -3.80
N ALA A 146 -15.03 -1.96 -4.42
CA ALA A 146 -15.91 -0.80 -4.57
C ALA A 146 -17.22 -1.16 -5.28
N ALA A 147 -17.14 -1.98 -6.33
CA ALA A 147 -18.33 -2.44 -7.05
C ALA A 147 -19.21 -3.37 -6.18
N ARG A 148 -18.62 -4.25 -5.35
CA ARG A 148 -19.37 -5.10 -4.39
C ARG A 148 -20.11 -4.26 -3.35
N GLU A 149 -19.51 -3.13 -2.94
CA GLU A 149 -20.10 -2.18 -2.00
C GLU A 149 -21.03 -1.15 -2.68
N ASN A 150 -21.41 -1.38 -3.95
CA ASN A 150 -22.28 -0.51 -4.75
C ASN A 150 -21.76 0.93 -4.94
N VAL A 151 -20.46 1.13 -4.95
CA VAL A 151 -19.85 2.41 -5.31
C VAL A 151 -20.03 2.63 -6.81
N GLY A 152 -20.78 3.67 -7.18
CA GLY A 152 -21.12 3.94 -8.59
C GLY A 152 -20.00 4.61 -9.39
N THR A 153 -19.03 5.24 -8.73
CA THR A 153 -17.97 6.00 -9.41
C THR A 153 -16.67 5.94 -8.64
N VAL A 154 -15.58 5.60 -9.34
CA VAL A 154 -14.22 5.65 -8.82
C VAL A 154 -13.43 6.69 -9.60
N LEU A 155 -12.84 7.66 -8.92
CA LEU A 155 -11.97 8.67 -9.51
C LEU A 155 -10.51 8.33 -9.22
N ILE A 156 -9.71 8.21 -10.28
CA ILE A 156 -8.29 7.90 -10.18
C ILE A 156 -7.46 9.15 -10.49
N GLY A 157 -6.81 9.70 -9.46
CA GLY A 157 -5.84 10.77 -9.59
C GLY A 157 -4.43 10.21 -9.47
N MET A 158 -3.59 10.43 -10.46
CA MET A 158 -2.21 9.96 -10.43
C MET A 158 -1.28 10.92 -11.16
N ALA A 159 0.02 10.92 -10.76
CA ALA A 159 1.04 11.67 -11.48
C ALA A 159 1.33 10.98 -12.83
N HIS A 160 2.49 10.35 -12.98
CA HIS A 160 2.86 9.75 -14.28
C HIS A 160 3.38 8.31 -14.17
N ARG A 161 3.90 7.88 -13.02
CA ARG A 161 4.45 6.52 -12.88
C ARG A 161 3.37 5.46 -13.09
N GLY A 162 3.58 4.57 -14.06
CA GLY A 162 2.62 3.52 -14.41
C GLY A 162 1.37 3.99 -15.16
N ARG A 163 1.33 5.26 -15.61
CA ARG A 163 0.14 5.83 -16.26
C ARG A 163 -0.35 5.02 -17.44
N LEU A 164 0.56 4.56 -18.30
CA LEU A 164 0.19 3.79 -19.49
C LEU A 164 -0.39 2.42 -19.11
N ASN A 165 0.17 1.77 -18.07
CA ASN A 165 -0.36 0.53 -17.54
C ASN A 165 -1.77 0.71 -16.96
N VAL A 166 -2.01 1.79 -16.22
CA VAL A 166 -3.36 2.09 -15.69
C VAL A 166 -4.34 2.34 -16.84
N LEU A 167 -3.95 3.10 -17.86
CA LEU A 167 -4.79 3.32 -19.06
C LEU A 167 -5.13 2.01 -19.76
N ALA A 168 -4.12 1.15 -19.99
CA ALA A 168 -4.31 -0.11 -20.71
C ALA A 168 -5.07 -1.15 -19.89
N HIS A 169 -4.64 -1.39 -18.65
CA HIS A 169 -5.07 -2.55 -17.89
C HIS A 169 -6.25 -2.27 -16.96
N ILE A 170 -6.41 -1.05 -16.48
CA ILE A 170 -7.52 -0.67 -15.59
C ILE A 170 -8.65 -0.01 -16.37
N LEU A 171 -8.34 0.99 -17.18
CA LEU A 171 -9.33 1.72 -17.98
C LEU A 171 -9.61 1.07 -19.33
N GLN A 172 -8.93 -0.05 -19.62
CA GLN A 172 -9.12 -0.85 -20.84
C GLN A 172 -8.99 -0.03 -22.14
N LYS A 173 -8.13 0.99 -22.12
CA LYS A 173 -7.81 1.75 -23.33
C LYS A 173 -7.12 0.83 -24.34
N PRO A 174 -7.61 0.72 -25.59
CA PRO A 174 -7.00 -0.13 -26.59
C PRO A 174 -5.52 0.18 -26.80
N TYR A 175 -4.67 -0.82 -26.92
CA TYR A 175 -3.24 -0.64 -27.16
C TYR A 175 -2.95 0.17 -28.41
N GLU A 176 -3.72 -0.02 -29.46
CA GLU A 176 -3.60 0.73 -30.73
C GLU A 176 -3.72 2.23 -30.50
N GLN A 177 -4.62 2.65 -29.63
CA GLN A 177 -4.81 4.05 -29.31
C GLN A 177 -3.63 4.62 -28.51
N ILE A 178 -3.14 3.84 -27.54
CA ILE A 178 -1.95 4.22 -26.75
C ILE A 178 -0.73 4.34 -27.69
N LEU A 179 -0.54 3.36 -28.58
CA LEU A 179 0.60 3.32 -29.50
C LEU A 179 0.54 4.40 -30.58
N ALA A 180 -0.68 4.78 -31.02
CA ALA A 180 -0.86 5.88 -31.97
C ALA A 180 -0.35 7.20 -31.38
N GLU A 181 -0.55 7.46 -30.09
CA GLU A 181 -0.02 8.65 -29.42
C GLU A 181 1.50 8.69 -29.36
N PHE A 182 2.19 7.54 -29.42
CA PHE A 182 3.64 7.47 -29.54
C PHE A 182 4.15 7.79 -30.94
N LYS A 183 3.36 7.48 -31.99
CA LYS A 183 3.73 7.72 -33.37
C LYS A 183 3.56 9.19 -33.76
N ASP A 184 2.43 9.79 -33.41
CA ASP A 184 2.14 11.18 -33.74
C ASP A 184 1.61 11.97 -32.51
N PRO A 185 2.53 12.60 -31.76
CA PRO A 185 2.14 13.41 -30.59
C PRO A 185 1.37 14.68 -30.97
N LYS A 186 1.22 15.01 -32.26
CA LYS A 186 0.60 16.25 -32.74
C LYS A 186 -0.91 16.12 -32.96
N ASP A 187 -1.45 14.90 -33.05
CA ASP A 187 -2.90 14.70 -33.15
C ASP A 187 -3.57 14.85 -31.77
N ARG A 188 -3.50 16.07 -31.23
CA ARG A 188 -4.22 16.50 -30.02
C ARG A 188 -5.70 16.77 -30.27
N SER A 189 -6.23 16.47 -31.45
CA SER A 189 -7.63 16.75 -31.82
C SER A 189 -8.64 15.76 -31.19
N ARG A 190 -8.16 14.73 -30.50
CA ARG A 190 -9.01 13.83 -29.70
C ARG A 190 -8.87 14.15 -28.23
N THR A 191 -9.42 15.29 -27.83
CA THR A 191 -9.76 15.58 -26.44
C THR A 191 -10.80 14.58 -25.97
N TRP A 192 -10.58 14.06 -24.78
CA TRP A 192 -11.51 13.22 -24.08
C TRP A 192 -12.69 14.07 -23.60
N ASP A 193 -13.86 13.92 -24.20
CA ASP A 193 -15.14 14.33 -23.63
C ASP A 193 -15.65 13.25 -22.68
#